data_58b13d62f0770211c0650adcbd645b14
#
_entry.id   58b13d62f0770211c0650adcbd645b14
#
_cell.length_a   1.000
_cell.length_b   1.000
_cell.length_c   1.000
_cell.angle_alpha   90.00
_cell.angle_beta   90.00
_cell.angle_gamma   90.00
#
_symmetry.space_group_name_H-M   'P 1'
#
loop_
_entity.id
_entity.type
_entity.pdbx_description
1 polymer ?
#
loop_
_entity_poly.entity_id
_entity_poly.type
_entity_poly.pdbx_seq_one_letter_code
_entity_poly.pdbx_strand_id
1 'polypeptide(L)' 'RTIEILEGEGWAIQKDNELPLDVVKGDRIFIPVNKVHRVLKGTTNLKIKIN' A
#
# COMPACT_ATOMS: atom_id res chain seq x y z
N ARG A 1 -7.95 5.74 7.21
CA ARG A 1 -7.90 6.31 5.85
C ARG A 1 -7.81 5.22 4.80
N THR A 2 -8.27 5.54 3.61
CA THR A 2 -8.19 4.63 2.48
C THR A 2 -7.15 5.13 1.50
N ILE A 3 -6.30 4.21 1.04
CA ILE A 3 -5.25 4.51 0.06
C ILE A 3 -5.63 3.81 -1.23
N GLU A 4 -5.63 4.56 -2.33
CA GLU A 4 -5.83 4.01 -3.66
C GLU A 4 -4.51 4.03 -4.42
N ILE A 5 -4.16 2.90 -5.04
CA ILE A 5 -2.93 2.78 -5.82
C ILE A 5 -3.21 3.29 -7.24
N LEU A 6 -2.62 4.41 -7.59
CA LEU A 6 -2.79 5.00 -8.92
C LEU A 6 -1.77 4.49 -9.92
N GLU A 7 -0.55 4.22 -9.45
CA GLU A 7 0.55 3.72 -10.29
C GLU A 7 1.55 3.00 -9.42
N GLY A 8 2.15 1.91 -9.92
CA GLY A 8 3.23 1.21 -9.24
C GLY A 8 3.27 -0.26 -9.61
N GLU A 9 4.47 -0.82 -9.64
CA GLU A 9 4.70 -2.25 -9.89
C GLU A 9 5.66 -2.81 -8.85
N GLY A 10 5.34 -4.01 -8.36
CA GLY A 10 6.18 -4.70 -7.40
C GLY A 10 6.13 -4.15 -6.00
N TRP A 11 5.27 -3.19 -5.73
CA TRP A 11 5.13 -2.61 -4.41
C TRP A 11 4.28 -3.51 -3.51
N ALA A 12 4.53 -3.46 -2.22
CA ALA A 12 3.77 -4.22 -1.24
C ALA A 12 3.54 -3.37 0.01
N ILE A 13 2.48 -3.68 0.72
CA ILE A 13 2.18 -3.06 2.01
C ILE A 13 2.14 -4.16 3.06
N GLN A 14 2.84 -3.95 4.15
CA GLN A 14 2.84 -4.87 5.28
C GLN A 14 2.25 -4.18 6.50
N LYS A 15 1.14 -4.70 6.98
CA LYS A 15 0.54 -4.24 8.23
C LYS A 15 1.20 -4.96 9.40
N ASP A 16 1.06 -4.38 10.58
CA ASP A 16 1.64 -4.93 11.79
C ASP A 16 1.19 -6.38 12.01
N ASN A 17 2.15 -7.27 12.30
CA ASN A 17 1.92 -8.69 12.55
C ASN A 17 1.27 -9.44 11.37
N GLU A 18 1.37 -8.92 10.16
CA GLU A 18 0.84 -9.56 8.97
C GLU A 18 1.92 -9.76 7.92
N LEU A 19 1.66 -10.67 6.98
CA LEU A 19 2.56 -10.85 5.85
C LEU A 19 2.43 -9.69 4.87
N PRO A 20 3.49 -9.37 4.11
CA PRO A 20 3.40 -8.36 3.07
C PRO A 20 2.33 -8.72 2.04
N LEU A 21 1.59 -7.72 1.60
CA LEU A 21 0.53 -7.87 0.61
C LEU A 21 0.91 -7.09 -0.64
N ASP A 22 1.07 -7.77 -1.77
CA ASP A 22 1.37 -7.11 -3.02
C ASP A 22 0.21 -6.20 -3.43
N VAL A 23 0.55 -5.02 -3.96
CA VAL A 23 -0.45 -4.08 -4.43
C VAL A 23 -0.24 -3.78 -5.90
N VAL A 24 -1.33 -3.52 -6.60
CA VAL A 24 -1.31 -3.16 -8.02
C VAL A 24 -2.21 -1.96 -8.25
N LYS A 25 -2.06 -1.35 -9.42
CA LYS A 25 -2.89 -0.22 -9.82
C LYS A 25 -4.37 -0.57 -9.68
N GLY A 26 -5.11 0.34 -9.07
CA GLY A 26 -6.55 0.17 -8.82
C GLY A 26 -6.88 -0.41 -7.46
N ASP A 27 -5.90 -0.94 -6.75
CA ASP A 27 -6.15 -1.47 -5.40
C ASP A 27 -6.51 -0.34 -4.44
N ARG A 28 -7.42 -0.66 -3.53
CA ARG A 28 -7.77 0.23 -2.42
C ARG A 28 -7.49 -0.49 -1.12
N ILE A 29 -6.76 0.16 -0.24
CA ILE A 29 -6.35 -0.43 1.02
C ILE A 29 -6.82 0.47 2.16
N PHE A 30 -7.55 -0.11 3.10
CA PHE A 30 -7.96 0.60 4.30
C PHE A 30 -6.90 0.42 5.37
N ILE A 31 -6.40 1.54 5.90
CA ILE A 31 -5.43 1.52 7.00
C ILE A 31 -6.08 2.18 8.21
N PRO A 32 -6.40 1.39 9.25
CA PRO A 32 -6.99 1.93 10.46
C PRO A 32 -6.06 2.93 11.15
N VAL A 33 -6.65 3.87 11.87
CA VAL A 33 -5.91 4.81 12.71
C VAL A 33 -5.13 4.02 13.76
N ASN A 34 -3.92 4.49 14.06
CA ASN A 34 -3.04 3.90 15.10
C ASN A 34 -2.53 2.50 14.80
N LYS A 35 -2.57 2.09 13.54
CA LYS A 35 -1.95 0.82 13.12
C LYS A 35 -0.63 1.09 12.43
N VAL A 36 0.39 0.33 12.80
CA VAL A 36 1.70 0.40 12.16
C VAL A 36 1.65 -0.34 10.84
N HIS A 37 2.26 0.24 9.82
CA HIS A 37 2.39 -0.40 8.52
C HIS A 37 3.68 0.07 7.87
N ARG A 38 4.15 -0.69 6.88
CA ARG A 38 5.29 -0.28 6.09
C ARG A 38 5.02 -0.52 4.61
N VAL A 39 5.67 0.29 3.79
CA VAL A 39 5.61 0.14 2.34
C VAL A 39 6.92 -0.47 1.88
N LEU A 40 6.84 -1.55 1.11
CA LEU A 40 8.00 -2.23 0.55
C LEU A 40 8.18 -1.78 -0.89
N LYS A 41 9.37 -1.29 -1.19
CA LYS A 41 9.66 -0.65 -2.48
C LYS A 41 9.56 -1.63 -3.63
N GLY A 42 8.89 -1.21 -4.70
CA GLY A 42 8.82 -1.95 -5.95
C GLY A 42 9.83 -1.48 -6.97
N THR A 43 9.54 -1.74 -8.24
CA THR A 43 10.46 -1.47 -9.36
C THR A 43 10.19 -0.15 -10.07
N THR A 44 9.02 0.44 -9.88
CA THR A 44 8.63 1.70 -10.51
C THR A 44 8.28 2.74 -9.45
N ASN A 45 7.97 3.96 -9.90
CA ASN A 45 7.44 4.97 -8.99
C ASN A 45 6.06 4.54 -8.49
N LEU A 46 5.78 4.91 -7.25
CA LEU A 46 4.47 4.65 -6.65
C LEU A 46 3.70 5.95 -6.57
N LYS A 47 2.48 5.96 -7.10
CA LYS A 47 1.55 7.07 -6.91
C LYS A 47 0.33 6.57 -6.19
N ILE A 48 -0.07 7.28 -5.16
CA ILE A 48 -1.24 6.92 -4.34
C ILE A 48 -2.14 8.13 -4.17
N LYS A 49 -3.41 7.84 -3.90
CA LYS A 49 -4.38 8.84 -3.48
C LYS A 49 -4.85 8.46 -2.08
N ILE A 50 -4.81 9.42 -1.17
CA ILE A 50 -5.24 9.21 0.21
C ILE A 50 -6.59 9.88 0.41
N ASN A 51 -7.54 9.13 0.84
CA ASN A 51 -8.89 9.62 1.14
C ASN A 51 -9.14 9.68 2.63
#